data_fb1b939366dc8eeeff2d5350b2dd08d5
#
_entry.id   fb1b939366dc8eeeff2d5350b2dd08d5
#
_cell.length_a   1.000
_cell.length_b   1.000
_cell.length_c   1.000
_cell.angle_alpha   90.00
_cell.angle_beta   90.00
_cell.angle_gamma   90.00
#
_symmetry.space_group_name_H-M   'P 1'
#
loop_
_entity.id
_entity.type
_entity.pdbx_description
1 polymer ?
#
loop_
_entity_poly.entity_id
_entity_poly.type
_entity_poly.pdbx_seq_one_letter_code
_entity_poly.pdbx_strand_id
1 'polypeptide(L)'
;RHQSDWLAVISLDLETYVASVVGAEMPSRWHREALKAQAVAARSYALAHLARPATTSYHLGDTTRWQVFSGETSTTTASRAATLETRGMILSYGGGIVESLYASNDQVSAEAHGHLGASMSQTGAQQLASQGLPFNAILGRYYRGASLARLKRYDQ
;
A
#
# COMPACT_ATOMS: atom_id res chain seq x y z
N ARG A 1 -5.55 2.18 28.78
CA ARG A 1 -6.97 1.96 28.95
C ARG A 1 -7.80 2.95 28.16
N HIS A 2 -8.88 2.50 27.57
CA HIS A 2 -9.66 3.36 26.68
C HIS A 2 -10.85 3.99 27.35
N GLN A 3 -10.81 4.08 28.65
CA GLN A 3 -11.86 4.72 29.41
C GLN A 3 -13.19 4.05 29.14
N SER A 4 -14.22 4.84 28.90
CA SER A 4 -15.52 4.34 28.60
C SER A 4 -15.75 4.19 27.10
N ASP A 5 -14.77 4.51 26.29
CA ASP A 5 -14.94 4.43 24.85
C ASP A 5 -14.79 3.00 24.36
N TRP A 6 -15.53 2.68 23.32
CA TRP A 6 -15.40 1.40 22.66
C TRP A 6 -14.41 1.52 21.52
N LEU A 7 -13.57 0.48 21.36
CA LEU A 7 -12.61 0.42 20.29
C LEU A 7 -12.85 -0.85 19.50
N ALA A 8 -13.20 -0.70 18.23
CA ALA A 8 -13.41 -1.84 17.35
C ALA A 8 -12.08 -2.17 16.66
N VAL A 9 -11.65 -3.42 16.79
CA VAL A 9 -10.42 -3.89 16.17
C VAL A 9 -10.77 -5.05 15.25
N ILE A 10 -10.31 -4.97 14.00
CA ILE A 10 -10.54 -5.99 12.99
C ILE A 10 -9.21 -6.66 12.67
N SER A 11 -9.20 -7.99 12.71
CA SER A 11 -8.03 -8.77 12.35
C SER A 11 -8.26 -9.36 10.96
N LEU A 12 -7.31 -9.13 10.06
CA LEU A 12 -7.41 -9.59 8.68
C LEU A 12 -6.11 -10.20 8.24
N ASP A 13 -6.21 -11.16 7.33
CA ASP A 13 -5.10 -11.66 6.57
C ASP A 13 -4.49 -10.53 5.76
N LEU A 14 -3.16 -10.49 5.66
CA LEU A 14 -2.45 -9.40 5.00
C LEU A 14 -2.91 -9.20 3.55
N GLU A 15 -3.00 -10.26 2.78
CA GLU A 15 -3.37 -10.13 1.37
C GLU A 15 -4.81 -9.66 1.21
N THR A 16 -5.70 -10.12 2.08
CA THR A 16 -7.08 -9.63 2.09
C THR A 16 -7.13 -8.14 2.40
N TYR A 17 -6.35 -7.71 3.37
CA TYR A 17 -6.26 -6.30 3.73
C TYR A 17 -5.74 -5.47 2.54
N VAL A 18 -4.65 -5.94 1.90
CA VAL A 18 -4.07 -5.21 0.77
C VAL A 18 -5.07 -5.07 -0.37
N ALA A 19 -5.79 -6.14 -0.70
CA ALA A 19 -6.77 -6.09 -1.78
C ALA A 19 -7.86 -5.05 -1.50
N SER A 20 -8.31 -4.95 -0.26
CA SER A 20 -9.34 -3.97 0.10
C SER A 20 -8.79 -2.55 0.10
N VAL A 21 -7.54 -2.36 0.51
CA VAL A 21 -6.91 -1.04 0.45
C VAL A 21 -6.78 -0.58 -1.00
N VAL A 22 -6.30 -1.44 -1.89
CA VAL A 22 -6.15 -1.09 -3.30
C VAL A 22 -7.50 -0.71 -3.89
N GLY A 23 -8.55 -1.47 -3.57
CA GLY A 23 -9.89 -1.18 -4.06
C GLY A 23 -10.45 0.14 -3.55
N ALA A 24 -10.07 0.53 -2.32
CA ALA A 24 -10.50 1.81 -1.76
C ALA A 24 -9.68 2.97 -2.31
N GLU A 25 -8.40 2.73 -2.63
CA GLU A 25 -7.49 3.80 -3.02
C GLU A 25 -7.54 4.15 -4.51
N MET A 26 -7.76 3.17 -5.38
CA MET A 26 -7.71 3.39 -6.82
C MET A 26 -8.98 2.91 -7.50
N PRO A 27 -9.50 3.67 -8.48
CA PRO A 27 -10.64 3.21 -9.26
C PRO A 27 -10.33 1.87 -9.94
N SER A 28 -11.31 0.98 -9.98
CA SER A 28 -11.12 -0.36 -10.55
C SER A 28 -10.83 -0.32 -12.05
N ARG A 29 -11.20 0.76 -12.73
CA ARG A 29 -10.96 0.90 -14.16
C ARG A 29 -9.55 1.37 -14.51
N TRP A 30 -8.76 1.74 -13.51
CA TRP A 30 -7.40 2.17 -13.76
C TRP A 30 -6.56 1.00 -14.26
N HIS A 31 -5.42 1.34 -14.85
CA HIS A 31 -4.55 0.36 -15.47
C HIS A 31 -4.05 -0.66 -14.45
N ARG A 32 -3.99 -1.94 -14.88
CA ARG A 32 -3.57 -3.01 -14.00
C ARG A 32 -2.20 -2.75 -13.35
N GLU A 33 -1.26 -2.19 -14.12
CA GLU A 33 0.07 -1.94 -13.60
C GLU A 33 0.07 -0.88 -12.50
N ALA A 34 -0.84 0.09 -12.56
CA ALA A 34 -0.98 1.06 -11.48
C ALA A 34 -1.54 0.39 -10.22
N LEU A 35 -2.53 -0.46 -10.38
CA LEU A 35 -3.11 -1.20 -9.25
C LEU A 35 -2.07 -2.13 -8.62
N LYS A 36 -1.21 -2.74 -9.43
CA LYS A 36 -0.15 -3.60 -8.93
C LYS A 36 0.88 -2.81 -8.13
N ALA A 37 1.25 -1.63 -8.63
CA ALA A 37 2.18 -0.76 -7.90
C ALA A 37 1.57 -0.35 -6.56
N GLN A 38 0.27 -0.02 -6.55
CA GLN A 38 -0.42 0.32 -5.31
C GLN A 38 -0.43 -0.86 -4.33
N ALA A 39 -0.61 -2.07 -4.85
CA ALA A 39 -0.63 -3.25 -3.98
C ALA A 39 0.72 -3.45 -3.29
N VAL A 40 1.82 -3.30 -4.02
CA VAL A 40 3.17 -3.44 -3.43
C VAL A 40 3.40 -2.35 -2.39
N ALA A 41 3.04 -1.10 -2.71
CA ALA A 41 3.22 0.01 -1.79
C ALA A 41 2.37 -0.20 -0.53
N ALA A 42 1.12 -0.60 -0.67
CA ALA A 42 0.23 -0.83 0.47
C ALA A 42 0.73 -1.97 1.35
N ARG A 43 1.22 -3.05 0.74
CA ARG A 43 1.74 -4.18 1.49
C ARG A 43 2.98 -3.79 2.30
N SER A 44 3.87 -3.04 1.66
CA SER A 44 5.10 -2.58 2.33
C SER A 44 4.77 -1.65 3.49
N TYR A 45 3.83 -0.73 3.27
CA TYR A 45 3.39 0.18 4.31
C TYR A 45 2.81 -0.58 5.50
N ALA A 46 1.92 -1.53 5.23
CA ALA A 46 1.29 -2.30 6.29
C ALA A 46 2.32 -3.09 7.10
N LEU A 47 3.29 -3.71 6.42
CA LEU A 47 4.30 -4.49 7.11
C LEU A 47 5.25 -3.63 7.92
N ALA A 48 5.58 -2.42 7.43
CA ALA A 48 6.39 -1.51 8.21
C ALA A 48 5.69 -1.16 9.53
N HIS A 49 4.38 -1.03 9.49
CA HIS A 49 3.61 -0.73 10.70
C HIS A 49 3.34 -1.95 11.56
N LEU A 50 3.42 -3.14 11.01
CA LEU A 50 3.40 -4.34 11.84
C LEU A 50 4.63 -4.42 12.72
N ALA A 51 5.78 -3.95 12.21
CA ALA A 51 6.99 -3.91 13.01
C ALA A 51 6.92 -2.80 14.06
N ARG A 52 6.14 -1.76 13.83
CA ARG A 52 5.97 -0.64 14.78
C ARG A 52 4.49 -0.32 14.89
N PRO A 53 3.74 -1.09 15.68
CA PRO A 53 2.30 -0.92 15.79
C PRO A 53 1.89 0.46 16.31
N ALA A 54 0.72 0.90 15.88
CA ALA A 54 0.17 2.18 16.31
C ALA A 54 -0.11 2.22 17.81
N THR A 55 -0.64 1.12 18.34
CA THR A 55 -0.90 0.98 19.78
C THR A 55 -0.70 -0.47 20.17
N THR A 56 -0.89 -0.78 21.45
CA THR A 56 -0.87 -2.16 21.91
C THR A 56 -2.10 -2.95 21.48
N SER A 57 -3.14 -2.25 21.00
CA SER A 57 -4.41 -2.88 20.63
C SER A 57 -4.52 -3.16 19.15
N TYR A 58 -3.87 -2.36 18.30
CA TYR A 58 -3.98 -2.55 16.85
C TYR A 58 -2.73 -2.01 16.16
N HIS A 59 -2.47 -2.52 14.95
CA HIS A 59 -1.29 -2.13 14.19
C HIS A 59 -1.51 -0.87 13.36
N LEU A 60 -2.72 -0.70 12.81
CA LEU A 60 -3.02 0.42 11.93
C LEU A 60 -4.37 1.03 12.33
N GLY A 61 -4.46 2.34 12.21
CA GLY A 61 -5.76 3.01 12.28
C GLY A 61 -6.42 3.05 10.91
N ASP A 62 -7.63 3.58 10.86
CA ASP A 62 -8.41 3.61 9.62
C ASP A 62 -8.62 5.03 9.09
N THR A 63 -7.86 6.00 9.58
CA THR A 63 -7.97 7.37 9.12
C THR A 63 -6.97 7.63 7.98
N THR A 64 -7.05 8.81 7.37
CA THR A 64 -6.15 9.19 6.28
C THR A 64 -4.69 9.26 6.69
N ARG A 65 -4.42 9.29 7.99
CA ARG A 65 -3.06 9.23 8.51
C ARG A 65 -2.41 7.88 8.22
N TRP A 66 -3.22 6.85 8.03
CA TRP A 66 -2.78 5.49 7.76
C TRP A 66 -3.07 5.15 6.32
N GLN A 67 -3.60 3.99 6.09
CA GLN A 67 -4.09 3.60 4.78
C GLN A 67 -5.62 3.65 4.80
N VAL A 68 -6.21 4.00 3.67
CA VAL A 68 -7.67 3.98 3.59
C VAL A 68 -8.11 2.52 3.60
N PHE A 69 -8.90 2.18 4.60
CA PHE A 69 -9.47 0.86 4.71
C PHE A 69 -10.96 1.00 5.00
N SER A 70 -11.76 0.65 4.02
CA SER A 70 -13.22 0.78 4.12
C SER A 70 -13.90 -0.57 4.34
N GLY A 71 -13.13 -1.55 4.80
CA GLY A 71 -13.64 -2.89 4.98
C GLY A 71 -13.43 -3.73 3.74
N GLU A 72 -13.73 -5.02 3.84
CA GLU A 72 -13.50 -5.92 2.71
C GLU A 72 -14.43 -5.62 1.54
N THR A 73 -15.50 -4.87 1.79
CA THR A 73 -16.44 -4.52 0.73
C THR A 73 -15.85 -3.60 -0.34
N SER A 74 -14.72 -2.95 -0.04
CA SER A 74 -14.06 -2.10 -1.04
C SER A 74 -13.25 -2.91 -2.06
N THR A 75 -13.03 -4.19 -1.81
CA THR A 75 -12.29 -5.06 -2.73
C THR A 75 -13.05 -5.22 -4.04
N THR A 76 -12.36 -5.02 -5.15
CA THR A 76 -12.92 -5.21 -6.49
C THR A 76 -12.24 -6.40 -7.14
N THR A 77 -12.80 -6.86 -8.26
CA THR A 77 -12.15 -7.92 -9.05
C THR A 77 -10.76 -7.47 -9.50
N ALA A 78 -10.64 -6.21 -9.92
CA ALA A 78 -9.36 -5.68 -10.38
C ALA A 78 -8.35 -5.57 -9.24
N SER A 79 -8.77 -5.09 -8.05
CA SER A 79 -7.85 -4.97 -6.94
C SER A 79 -7.40 -6.35 -6.44
N ARG A 80 -8.30 -7.32 -6.45
CA ARG A 80 -7.96 -8.69 -6.06
C ARG A 80 -6.93 -9.28 -7.03
N ALA A 81 -7.13 -9.08 -8.33
CA ALA A 81 -6.20 -9.60 -9.34
C ALA A 81 -4.81 -8.97 -9.18
N ALA A 82 -4.76 -7.64 -9.00
CA ALA A 82 -3.48 -6.95 -8.83
C ALA A 82 -2.75 -7.42 -7.58
N THR A 83 -3.49 -7.61 -6.49
CA THR A 83 -2.92 -8.09 -5.24
C THR A 83 -2.37 -9.50 -5.39
N LEU A 84 -3.13 -10.36 -6.07
CA LEU A 84 -2.70 -11.75 -6.28
C LEU A 84 -1.45 -11.82 -7.15
N GLU A 85 -1.39 -11.02 -8.21
CA GLU A 85 -0.25 -11.03 -9.13
C GLU A 85 1.03 -10.47 -8.48
N THR A 86 0.90 -9.70 -7.42
CA THR A 86 2.06 -9.17 -6.69
C THR A 86 2.20 -9.81 -5.30
N ARG A 87 1.55 -10.95 -5.09
CA ARG A 87 1.50 -11.58 -3.77
C ARG A 87 2.88 -11.66 -3.12
N GLY A 88 2.97 -11.17 -1.90
CA GLY A 88 4.20 -11.21 -1.12
C GLY A 88 5.27 -10.22 -1.52
N MET A 89 5.06 -9.43 -2.57
CA MET A 89 6.07 -8.47 -3.03
C MET A 89 6.06 -7.21 -2.19
N ILE A 90 7.24 -6.80 -1.76
CA ILE A 90 7.43 -5.61 -0.95
C ILE A 90 8.64 -4.83 -1.46
N LEU A 91 8.78 -3.60 -0.98
CA LEU A 91 9.95 -2.78 -1.25
C LEU A 91 10.89 -2.86 -0.05
N SER A 92 12.16 -3.06 -0.31
CA SER A 92 13.16 -3.12 0.73
C SER A 92 14.32 -2.18 0.41
N TYR A 93 14.98 -1.71 1.47
CA TYR A 93 16.14 -0.86 1.35
C TYR A 93 17.00 -1.08 2.59
N GLY A 94 18.28 -1.37 2.35
CA GLY A 94 19.20 -1.56 3.46
C GLY A 94 18.79 -2.68 4.42
N GLY A 95 18.11 -3.70 3.91
CA GLY A 95 17.69 -4.83 4.74
C GLY A 95 16.37 -4.62 5.47
N GLY A 96 15.75 -3.44 5.35
CA GLY A 96 14.47 -3.16 6.00
C GLY A 96 13.36 -2.97 4.98
N ILE A 97 12.12 -2.99 5.47
CA ILE A 97 10.96 -2.76 4.64
C ILE A 97 10.71 -1.27 4.53
N VAL A 98 10.53 -0.78 3.31
CA VAL A 98 10.28 0.64 3.06
C VAL A 98 8.84 0.98 3.48
N GLU A 99 8.70 2.03 4.27
CA GLU A 99 7.38 2.59 4.57
C GLU A 99 6.94 3.38 3.35
N SER A 100 6.24 2.73 2.45
CA SER A 100 5.94 3.24 1.12
C SER A 100 4.76 4.18 1.16
N LEU A 101 5.03 5.46 1.38
CA LEU A 101 4.01 6.49 1.42
C LEU A 101 3.44 6.72 0.02
N TYR A 102 2.21 7.20 -0.05
CA TYR A 102 1.57 7.53 -1.32
C TYR A 102 0.48 8.56 -1.11
N ALA A 103 0.08 9.22 -2.18
CA ALA A 103 -0.95 10.25 -2.13
C ALA A 103 -1.64 10.31 -3.49
N SER A 104 -2.77 11.04 -3.54
CA SER A 104 -3.60 11.06 -4.75
C SER A 104 -2.88 11.60 -5.98
N ASN A 105 -2.02 12.62 -5.81
CA ASN A 105 -1.27 13.19 -6.93
C ASN A 105 0.07 13.73 -6.46
N ASP A 106 0.87 14.21 -7.42
CA ASP A 106 2.22 14.69 -7.12
C ASP A 106 2.23 15.84 -6.12
N GLN A 107 1.31 16.79 -6.28
CA GLN A 107 1.28 17.95 -5.40
C GLN A 107 0.95 17.53 -3.97
N VAL A 108 -0.07 16.71 -3.80
CA VAL A 108 -0.47 16.24 -2.47
C VAL A 108 0.65 15.40 -1.85
N SER A 109 1.33 14.59 -2.66
CA SER A 109 2.43 13.78 -2.19
C SER A 109 3.55 14.66 -1.64
N ALA A 110 3.92 15.69 -2.38
CA ALA A 110 4.99 16.60 -1.95
C ALA A 110 4.60 17.36 -0.69
N GLU A 111 3.36 17.83 -0.62
CA GLU A 111 2.89 18.58 0.54
C GLU A 111 2.77 17.73 1.79
N ALA A 112 2.31 16.50 1.62
CA ALA A 112 2.06 15.63 2.77
C ALA A 112 3.33 14.95 3.28
N HIS A 113 4.25 14.62 2.38
CA HIS A 113 5.38 13.76 2.73
C HIS A 113 6.74 14.41 2.59
N GLY A 114 6.77 15.67 2.20
CA GLY A 114 7.98 16.46 2.24
C GLY A 114 8.85 16.38 1.00
N HIS A 115 9.02 15.24 0.39
CA HIS A 115 9.76 15.15 -0.84
C HIS A 115 9.46 13.84 -1.54
N LEU A 116 9.84 13.76 -2.81
CA LEU A 116 9.30 12.76 -3.67
C LEU A 116 10.01 11.41 -3.65
N GLY A 117 11.13 11.31 -3.05
CA GLY A 117 11.91 10.07 -3.09
C GLY A 117 11.28 8.89 -2.35
N ALA A 118 10.22 9.10 -1.61
CA ALA A 118 9.63 8.07 -0.77
C ALA A 118 8.11 8.06 -0.81
N SER A 119 7.50 8.70 -1.79
CA SER A 119 6.05 8.80 -1.84
C SER A 119 5.56 8.68 -3.28
N MET A 120 4.59 7.82 -3.50
CA MET A 120 4.06 7.58 -4.84
C MET A 120 2.81 8.42 -5.07
N SER A 121 2.78 9.08 -6.23
CA SER A 121 1.58 9.75 -6.72
C SER A 121 0.69 8.71 -7.39
N GLN A 122 -0.55 8.59 -6.94
CA GLN A 122 -1.48 7.60 -7.50
C GLN A 122 -1.88 7.96 -8.93
N THR A 123 -2.19 9.23 -9.19
CA THR A 123 -2.49 9.65 -10.56
C THR A 123 -1.26 9.56 -11.45
N GLY A 124 -0.07 9.85 -10.88
CA GLY A 124 1.18 9.67 -11.61
C GLY A 124 1.43 8.23 -11.98
N ALA A 125 1.14 7.31 -11.07
CA ALA A 125 1.28 5.87 -11.36
C ALA A 125 0.34 5.46 -12.50
N GLN A 126 -0.90 5.94 -12.49
CA GLN A 126 -1.84 5.66 -13.55
C GLN A 126 -1.34 6.22 -14.89
N GLN A 127 -0.80 7.42 -14.88
CA GLN A 127 -0.28 8.02 -16.08
C GLN A 127 0.88 7.24 -16.66
N LEU A 128 1.81 6.83 -15.81
CA LEU A 128 2.96 6.03 -16.25
C LEU A 128 2.52 4.67 -16.77
N ALA A 129 1.56 4.03 -16.10
CA ALA A 129 1.03 2.76 -16.57
C ALA A 129 0.38 2.90 -17.93
N SER A 130 -0.36 3.99 -18.15
CA SER A 130 -0.98 4.27 -19.43
C SER A 130 0.03 4.48 -20.55
N GLN A 131 1.25 4.88 -20.19
CA GLN A 131 2.34 5.04 -21.13
C GLN A 131 3.12 3.76 -21.36
N GLY A 132 2.71 2.68 -20.72
CA GLY A 132 3.31 1.37 -20.94
C GLY A 132 4.30 0.91 -19.90
N LEU A 133 4.50 1.66 -18.80
CA LEU A 133 5.41 1.22 -17.77
C LEU A 133 4.82 0.10 -16.93
N PRO A 134 5.59 -0.96 -16.68
CA PRO A 134 5.15 -2.01 -15.75
C PRO A 134 5.26 -1.54 -14.31
N PHE A 135 4.60 -2.25 -13.41
CA PHE A 135 4.51 -1.82 -12.02
C PHE A 135 5.87 -1.66 -11.35
N ASN A 136 6.83 -2.51 -11.66
CA ASN A 136 8.16 -2.42 -11.06
C ASN A 136 8.88 -1.15 -11.49
N ALA A 137 8.71 -0.73 -12.76
CA ALA A 137 9.30 0.52 -13.23
C ALA A 137 8.60 1.72 -12.60
N ILE A 138 7.29 1.64 -12.40
CA ILE A 138 6.54 2.70 -11.71
C ILE A 138 7.07 2.86 -10.29
N LEU A 139 7.21 1.76 -9.57
CA LEU A 139 7.71 1.80 -8.20
C LEU A 139 9.14 2.35 -8.15
N GLY A 140 9.97 1.99 -9.13
CA GLY A 140 11.34 2.51 -9.18
C GLY A 140 11.40 4.01 -9.41
N ARG A 141 10.38 4.56 -10.04
CA ARG A 141 10.33 6.00 -10.27
C ARG A 141 10.09 6.75 -8.96
N TYR A 142 9.28 6.20 -8.08
CA TYR A 142 8.87 6.90 -6.86
C TYR A 142 9.67 6.49 -5.63
N TYR A 143 10.21 5.30 -5.59
CA TYR A 143 10.96 4.81 -4.43
C TYR A 143 12.38 4.48 -4.86
N ARG A 144 13.14 5.53 -5.12
CA ARG A 144 14.48 5.39 -5.68
C ARG A 144 15.39 4.67 -4.70
N GLY A 145 16.14 3.74 -5.22
CA GLY A 145 17.09 2.97 -4.43
C GLY A 145 16.47 1.76 -3.74
N ALA A 146 15.14 1.67 -3.69
CA ALA A 146 14.50 0.51 -3.12
C ALA A 146 14.50 -0.64 -4.12
N SER A 147 14.51 -1.87 -3.60
CA SER A 147 14.46 -3.07 -4.40
C SER A 147 13.19 -3.84 -4.12
N LEU A 148 12.69 -4.56 -5.11
CA LEU A 148 11.59 -5.48 -4.89
C LEU A 148 12.13 -6.73 -4.21
N ALA A 149 11.40 -7.20 -3.22
CA ALA A 149 11.70 -8.44 -2.53
C ALA A 149 10.40 -9.21 -2.37
N ARG A 150 10.48 -10.49 -2.08
CA ARG A 150 9.28 -11.29 -1.85
C ARG A 150 9.38 -11.91 -0.47
N LEU A 151 8.31 -11.80 0.28
CA LEU A 151 8.24 -12.41 1.60
C LEU A 151 8.31 -13.93 1.47
N LYS A 152 9.03 -14.55 2.37
CA LYS A 152 9.00 -15.99 2.42
C LYS A 152 7.66 -16.43 2.95
N ARG A 153 7.15 -17.52 2.35
CA ARG A 153 5.93 -18.02 2.84
C ARG A 153 6.17 -18.70 4.12
N TYR A 154 5.28 -18.49 5.02
CA TYR A 154 5.40 -19.19 6.12
C TYR A 154 4.70 -20.37 5.81
N ASP A 155 4.89 -21.39 5.75
CA ASP A 155 4.27 -22.35 5.45
C ASP A 155 3.55 -22.81 5.92
N GLN A 156 3.07 -22.82 5.91
CA GLN A 156 2.14 -23.18 6.34
C GLN A 156 1.87 -24.37 6.18
#